data_a6381967df8ffbac4ab24e450ce63679
#
_entry.id   a6381967df8ffbac4ab24e450ce63679
#
_cell.length_a   1.000
_cell.length_b   1.000
_cell.length_c   1.000
_cell.angle_alpha   90.00
_cell.angle_beta   90.00
_cell.angle_gamma   90.00
#
_symmetry.space_group_name_H-M   'P 1'
#
loop_
_entity.id
_entity.type
_entity.pdbx_description
1 polymer ?
#
loop_
_entity_poly.entity_id
_entity_poly.type
_entity_poly.pdbx_seq_one_letter_code
_entity_poly.pdbx_strand_id
1 'polypeptide(L)' 'MEEHFFDCPKCWETISMLFDPSLKNSQYFEDCEVCCQPLEIKYKRDAEGTVLIEVLQ' A
#
# COMPACT_ATOMS: atom_id res chain seq x y z
N MET A 1 -7.58 4.65 11.00
CA MET A 1 -6.79 4.17 9.84
C MET A 1 -5.31 4.17 10.18
N GLU A 2 -4.58 3.23 9.61
CA GLU A 2 -3.15 3.12 9.84
C GLU A 2 -2.38 3.65 8.63
N GLU A 3 -1.33 4.41 8.88
CA GLU A 3 -0.46 4.89 7.83
C GLU A 3 0.70 3.93 7.65
N HIS A 4 0.94 3.51 6.42
CA HIS A 4 2.05 2.64 6.07
C HIS A 4 2.90 3.29 4.99
N PHE A 5 4.21 3.16 5.11
CA PHE A 5 5.16 3.71 4.16
C PHE A 5 5.72 2.61 3.28
N PHE A 6 5.89 2.90 2.02
CA PHE A 6 6.50 1.96 1.08
C PHE A 6 7.13 2.73 -0.07
N ASP A 7 8.01 2.06 -0.81
CA ASP A 7 8.69 2.69 -1.93
C ASP A 7 7.91 2.49 -3.22
N CYS A 8 7.75 3.57 -3.97
CA CYS A 8 7.15 3.50 -5.29
C CYS A 8 8.11 2.78 -6.23
N PRO A 9 7.66 1.69 -6.91
CA PRO A 9 8.55 0.93 -7.78
C PRO A 9 8.90 1.67 -9.08
N LYS A 10 8.26 2.79 -9.34
CA LYS A 10 8.48 3.54 -10.57
C LYS A 10 9.43 4.70 -10.40
N CYS A 11 9.37 5.41 -9.29
CA CYS A 11 10.24 6.57 -9.03
C CYS A 11 11.16 6.36 -7.84
N TRP A 12 11.00 5.26 -7.11
CA TRP A 12 11.80 4.88 -5.94
C TRP A 12 11.75 5.89 -4.78
N GLU A 13 10.68 6.69 -4.74
CA GLU A 13 10.45 7.58 -3.62
C GLU A 13 9.58 6.90 -2.58
N THR A 14 9.86 7.19 -1.31
CA THR A 14 9.05 6.67 -0.22
C THR A 14 7.74 7.45 -0.16
N ILE A 15 6.62 6.72 -0.23
CA ILE A 15 5.29 7.30 -0.14
C ILE A 15 4.52 6.60 0.98
N SER A 16 3.40 7.19 1.38
CA SER A 16 2.58 6.62 2.43
C SER A 16 1.13 6.55 2.00
N MET A 17 0.41 5.62 2.58
CA MET A 17 -1.02 5.48 2.38
C MET A 17 -1.71 5.11 3.67
N LEU A 18 -2.99 5.45 3.76
CA LEU A 18 -3.83 5.09 4.89
C LEU A 18 -4.63 3.84 4.55
N PHE A 19 -4.58 2.87 5.44
CA PHE A 19 -5.33 1.62 5.28
C PHE A 19 -6.24 1.41 6.48
N ASP A 20 -7.38 0.78 6.23
CA ASP A 20 -8.33 0.44 7.30
C ASP A 20 -7.86 -0.83 8.00
N PRO A 21 -7.51 -0.77 9.30
CA PRO A 21 -7.00 -1.94 10.00
C PRO A 21 -8.04 -3.02 10.23
N SER A 22 -9.32 -2.73 10.02
CA SER A 22 -10.37 -3.73 10.17
C SER A 22 -10.44 -4.69 8.98
N LEU A 23 -9.79 -4.35 7.86
CA LEU A 23 -9.80 -5.19 6.67
C LEU A 23 -8.67 -6.21 6.75
N LYS A 24 -8.98 -7.45 6.40
CA LYS A 24 -7.98 -8.53 6.37
C LYS A 24 -7.27 -8.62 5.04
N ASN A 25 -8.03 -8.46 3.96
CA ASN A 25 -7.50 -8.44 2.60
C ASN A 25 -8.15 -7.30 1.87
N SER A 26 -7.36 -6.50 1.20
CA SER A 26 -7.89 -5.40 0.45
C SER A 26 -6.99 -5.07 -0.71
N GLN A 27 -7.57 -4.51 -1.75
CA GLN A 27 -6.84 -4.10 -2.94
C GLN A 27 -7.20 -2.66 -3.22
N TYR A 28 -6.17 -1.85 -3.45
CA TYR A 28 -6.32 -0.43 -3.71
C TYR A 28 -5.66 -0.07 -5.02
N PHE A 29 -6.24 0.91 -5.70
CA PHE A 29 -5.64 1.52 -6.88
C PHE A 29 -5.41 2.98 -6.55
N GLU A 30 -4.16 3.36 -6.39
CA GLU A 30 -3.79 4.72 -6.02
C GLU A 30 -2.67 5.22 -6.91
N ASP A 31 -2.64 6.53 -7.13
CA ASP A 31 -1.56 7.15 -7.88
C ASP A 31 -0.40 7.50 -6.96
N CYS A 32 0.80 7.30 -7.44
CA CYS A 32 1.98 7.76 -6.72
C CYS A 32 1.92 9.29 -6.62
N GLU A 33 2.16 9.81 -5.41
CA GLU A 33 2.10 11.25 -5.19
C GLU A 33 3.30 12.02 -5.76
N VAL A 34 4.33 11.30 -6.19
CA VAL A 34 5.54 11.90 -6.76
C VAL A 34 5.54 11.82 -8.27
N CYS A 35 5.41 10.61 -8.83
CA CYS A 35 5.47 10.41 -10.28
C CYS A 35 4.09 10.32 -10.93
N CYS A 36 3.03 10.30 -10.15
CA CYS A 36 1.65 10.25 -10.62
C CYS A 36 1.32 9.03 -11.46
N GLN A 37 2.07 7.93 -11.29
CA GLN A 37 1.79 6.70 -12.00
C GLN A 37 0.80 5.85 -11.21
N PRO A 38 -0.14 5.17 -11.86
CA PRO A 38 -1.10 4.32 -11.15
C PRO A 38 -0.41 3.11 -10.55
N LEU A 39 -0.77 2.81 -9.31
CA LEU A 39 -0.21 1.67 -8.58
C LEU A 39 -1.33 0.79 -8.09
N GLU A 40 -1.13 -0.52 -8.22
CA GLU A 40 -2.02 -1.51 -7.63
C GLU A 40 -1.38 -2.00 -6.35
N ILE A 41 -2.10 -1.86 -5.24
CA ILE A 41 -1.57 -2.15 -3.92
C ILE A 41 -2.44 -3.20 -3.26
N LYS A 42 -1.82 -4.28 -2.78
CA LYS A 42 -2.50 -5.31 -2.02
C LYS A 42 -2.12 -5.23 -0.56
N TYR A 43 -3.11 -5.19 0.28
CA TYR A 43 -2.97 -5.15 1.73
C TYR A 43 -3.50 -6.45 2.30
N LYS A 44 -2.69 -7.11 3.11
CA LYS A 44 -3.08 -8.36 3.77
C LYS A 44 -2.70 -8.29 5.23
N ARG A 45 -3.57 -8.85 6.06
CA ARG A 45 -3.30 -9.01 7.48
C ARG A 45 -3.59 -10.46 7.84
N ASP A 46 -2.63 -11.13 8.47
CA ASP A 46 -2.82 -12.52 8.88
C ASP A 46 -3.46 -12.61 10.28
N ALA A 47 -3.65 -13.85 10.76
CA ALA A 47 -4.29 -14.08 12.05
C ALA A 47 -3.47 -13.57 13.23
N GLU A 48 -2.18 -13.38 13.05
CA GLU A 48 -1.27 -12.87 14.09
C GLU A 48 -1.21 -11.35 14.08
N GLY A 49 -1.84 -10.71 13.10
CA GLY A 49 -1.82 -9.27 12.97
C GLY A 49 -0.68 -8.74 12.14
N THR A 50 0.10 -9.61 11.51
CA THR A 50 1.17 -9.19 10.62
C THR A 50 0.60 -8.57 9.35
N VAL A 51 1.06 -7.39 9.00
CA VAL A 51 0.61 -6.66 7.83
C VAL A 51 1.61 -6.83 6.70
N LEU A 52 1.10 -7.22 5.54
CA LEU A 52 1.90 -7.34 4.33
C LEU A 52 1.33 -6.41 3.28
N ILE A 53 2.17 -5.55 2.74
CA ILE A 53 1.80 -4.61 1.69
C ILE A 53 2.60 -4.97 0.45
N GLU A 54 1.89 -5.23 -0.64
CA GLU A 54 2.51 -5.60 -1.90
C GLU A 54 2.10 -4.57 -2.94
N VAL A 55 3.09 -3.98 -3.59
CA VAL A 55 2.86 -2.98 -4.63
C VAL A 55 3.12 -3.63 -5.97
N LEU A 56 2.09 -3.68 -6.80
CA LEU A 56 2.14 -4.25 -8.13
C LEU A 56 2.21 -3.14 -9.17
N GLN A 57 2.90 -3.39 -10.24
CA GLN A 57 3.02 -2.42 -11.33
C GLN A 57 1.96 -2.64 -12.39
#